data_74d760cad63968d92b21b7d684e0424d
#
_entry.id   74d760cad63968d92b21b7d684e0424d
#
_cell.length_a   1.000
_cell.length_b   1.000
_cell.length_c   1.000
_cell.angle_alpha   90.00
_cell.angle_beta   90.00
_cell.angle_gamma   90.00
#
_symmetry.space_group_name_H-M   'P 1'
#
loop_
_entity.id
_entity.type
_entity.pdbx_description
1 polymer ?
#
loop_
_entity_poly.entity_id
_entity_poly.type
_entity_poly.pdbx_seq_one_letter_code
_entity_poly.pdbx_strand_id
1 'polypeptide(L)'
;MKNKSVNMKKLIATPFLFCLSLFTFQVQAQESVDVLIRDNGTERKESIELPPSMTYPLDSLLNDWKAKNYIDLGKDCSTSTENPFFSDSVYIDRLSRIPAVMEMPYNEIVRKFIDMYTGRLRNNVSFMLSACNFYMPIFEEALDTYGLPLELRYLPIIESALNPSARSRAGACGLWQFMLATGKMYGLESNSLIDERCDPIKATWAAARYLKDLYAIYQDW
;
A
#
# COMPACT_ATOMS: atom_id res chain seq x y z
N MET A 1 32.80 85.35 -1.68
CA MET A 1 32.94 84.99 -3.12
C MET A 1 32.88 83.51 -3.31
N LYS A 2 32.05 83.09 -4.24
CA LYS A 2 31.85 81.72 -4.86
C LYS A 2 31.37 80.59 -4.00
N ASN A 3 30.04 80.42 -4.09
CA ASN A 3 29.32 79.21 -3.89
C ASN A 3 29.88 78.02 -4.69
N LYS A 4 30.01 76.87 -4.04
CA LYS A 4 29.99 75.57 -4.74
C LYS A 4 28.86 74.71 -4.21
N SER A 5 27.88 74.56 -5.04
CA SER A 5 26.78 73.64 -4.86
C SER A 5 27.23 72.19 -4.79
N VAL A 6 26.89 71.47 -3.74
CA VAL A 6 27.09 70.03 -3.63
C VAL A 6 25.88 69.32 -4.22
N ASN A 7 26.15 68.59 -5.28
CA ASN A 7 25.20 67.78 -6.04
C ASN A 7 24.81 66.56 -5.21
N MET A 8 23.57 66.53 -4.77
CA MET A 8 22.98 65.45 -4.03
C MET A 8 22.59 64.32 -5.01
N LYS A 9 23.49 63.35 -5.15
CA LYS A 9 23.17 62.12 -5.93
C LYS A 9 22.05 61.35 -5.24
N LYS A 10 20.97 61.23 -5.96
CA LYS A 10 19.82 60.38 -5.58
C LYS A 10 20.31 58.96 -5.41
N LEU A 11 20.22 58.45 -4.17
CA LEU A 11 20.38 57.04 -3.84
C LEU A 11 19.08 56.33 -4.27
N ILE A 12 19.16 55.60 -5.36
CA ILE A 12 18.08 54.74 -5.82
C ILE A 12 18.08 53.52 -4.89
N ALA A 13 17.17 53.47 -3.95
CA ALA A 13 16.88 52.27 -3.17
C ALA A 13 16.17 51.25 -4.07
N THR A 14 16.89 50.25 -4.50
CA THR A 14 16.31 49.05 -5.10
C THR A 14 15.55 48.25 -4.01
N PRO A 15 14.26 48.00 -4.16
CA PRO A 15 13.59 47.11 -3.24
C PRO A 15 14.06 45.69 -3.51
N PHE A 16 14.72 45.10 -2.52
CA PHE A 16 15.09 43.71 -2.46
C PHE A 16 13.76 42.94 -2.32
N LEU A 17 13.22 42.48 -3.44
CA LEU A 17 12.03 41.63 -3.45
C LEU A 17 12.44 40.29 -2.88
N PHE A 18 12.22 40.13 -1.58
CA PHE A 18 12.33 38.83 -0.88
C PHE A 18 11.21 37.95 -1.42
N CYS A 19 11.55 37.15 -2.43
CA CYS A 19 10.67 36.12 -2.97
C CYS A 19 10.54 35.04 -1.90
N LEU A 20 9.59 35.22 -0.99
CA LEU A 20 9.16 34.22 -0.04
C LEU A 20 8.50 33.12 -0.89
N SER A 21 9.30 32.14 -1.32
CA SER A 21 8.77 30.90 -1.89
C SER A 21 7.95 30.22 -0.78
N LEU A 22 6.67 30.48 -0.80
CA LEU A 22 5.69 29.67 -0.10
C LEU A 22 5.82 28.25 -0.67
N PHE A 23 6.61 27.43 -0.04
CA PHE A 23 6.51 26.00 -0.16
C PHE A 23 5.10 25.65 0.36
N THR A 24 4.15 25.67 -0.52
CA THR A 24 2.89 25.01 -0.28
C THR A 24 3.21 23.52 -0.14
N PHE A 25 3.34 23.07 1.10
CA PHE A 25 3.18 21.65 1.39
C PHE A 25 1.79 21.28 0.88
N GLN A 26 1.74 20.72 -0.32
CA GLN A 26 0.56 19.99 -0.72
C GLN A 26 0.46 18.79 0.21
N VAL A 27 -0.34 18.95 1.24
CA VAL A 27 -0.87 17.81 1.99
C VAL A 27 -1.70 17.05 0.96
N GLN A 28 -1.10 16.02 0.39
CA GLN A 28 -1.83 15.09 -0.46
C GLN A 28 -2.87 14.45 0.46
N ALA A 29 -4.12 14.80 0.24
CA ALA A 29 -5.23 14.21 0.99
C ALA A 29 -5.13 12.68 0.82
N GLN A 30 -5.24 11.98 1.93
CA GLN A 30 -5.32 10.52 1.94
C GLN A 30 -6.55 10.16 1.11
N GLU A 31 -6.37 9.36 0.06
CA GLU A 31 -7.46 9.00 -0.83
C GLU A 31 -8.40 8.08 -0.07
N SER A 32 -9.64 8.53 0.13
CA SER A 32 -10.70 7.75 0.75
C SER A 32 -11.59 7.16 -0.34
N VAL A 33 -12.03 5.93 -0.10
CA VAL A 33 -12.93 5.21 -1.00
C VAL A 33 -14.31 5.18 -0.41
N ASP A 34 -15.28 5.70 -1.16
CA ASP A 34 -16.68 5.54 -0.81
C ASP A 34 -17.15 4.13 -1.19
N VAL A 35 -17.55 3.35 -0.20
CA VAL A 35 -18.13 2.02 -0.39
C VAL A 35 -19.62 2.08 -0.10
N LEU A 36 -20.42 1.54 -1.03
CA LEU A 36 -21.85 1.36 -0.84
C LEU A 36 -22.08 0.07 -0.06
N ILE A 37 -22.60 0.21 1.14
CA ILE A 37 -23.02 -0.92 1.97
C ILE A 37 -24.52 -1.11 1.79
N ARG A 38 -24.90 -2.32 1.45
CA ARG A 38 -26.31 -2.73 1.41
C ARG A 38 -26.60 -3.62 2.60
N ASP A 39 -27.35 -3.08 3.54
CA ASP A 39 -27.81 -3.82 4.70
C ASP A 39 -29.36 -3.77 4.74
N ASN A 40 -30.01 -4.93 4.76
CA ASN A 40 -31.46 -5.07 4.86
C ASN A 40 -32.29 -4.15 3.94
N GLY A 41 -31.78 -3.90 2.72
CA GLY A 41 -32.47 -3.06 1.72
C GLY A 41 -32.20 -1.55 1.85
N THR A 42 -31.38 -1.14 2.80
CA THR A 42 -30.89 0.26 2.89
C THR A 42 -29.48 0.35 2.35
N GLU A 43 -29.25 1.33 1.47
CA GLU A 43 -27.91 1.66 0.97
C GLU A 43 -27.35 2.82 1.79
N ARG A 44 -26.16 2.64 2.37
CA ARG A 44 -25.40 3.73 2.97
C ARG A 44 -24.01 3.81 2.37
N LYS A 45 -23.52 5.03 2.20
CA LYS A 45 -22.14 5.29 1.80
C LYS A 45 -21.25 5.40 3.03
N GLU A 46 -20.17 4.68 3.06
CA GLU A 46 -19.10 4.87 4.03
C GLU A 46 -17.77 5.09 3.33
N SER A 47 -16.98 6.01 3.88
CA SER A 47 -15.65 6.33 3.39
C SER A 47 -14.61 5.49 4.14
N ILE A 48 -13.81 4.73 3.41
CA ILE A 48 -12.70 3.95 3.96
C ILE A 48 -11.40 4.60 3.52
N GLU A 49 -10.52 4.90 4.45
CA GLU A 49 -9.17 5.39 4.15
C GLU A 49 -8.33 4.25 3.60
N LEU A 50 -7.75 4.48 2.41
CA LEU A 50 -6.86 3.52 1.79
C LEU A 50 -5.44 3.63 2.36
N PRO A 51 -4.74 2.50 2.57
CA PRO A 51 -3.32 2.53 2.84
C PRO A 51 -2.57 3.34 1.77
N PRO A 52 -1.54 4.12 2.13
CA PRO A 52 -0.77 4.92 1.17
C PRO A 52 -0.19 4.11 0.00
N SER A 53 0.09 2.82 0.22
CA SER A 53 0.56 1.90 -0.81
C SER A 53 -0.46 1.61 -1.91
N MET A 54 -1.75 1.76 -1.61
CA MET A 54 -2.83 1.53 -2.58
C MET A 54 -3.23 2.78 -3.37
N THR A 55 -2.77 3.96 -2.94
CA THR A 55 -3.03 5.24 -3.61
C THR A 55 -1.90 5.65 -4.58
N TYR A 56 -0.79 4.92 -4.58
CA TYR A 56 0.28 5.13 -5.56
C TYR A 56 -0.22 4.81 -6.97
N PRO A 57 0.32 5.43 -8.04
CA PRO A 57 -0.16 5.24 -9.41
C PRO A 57 0.10 3.79 -9.87
N LEU A 58 -0.70 2.87 -9.35
CA LEU A 58 -0.80 1.49 -9.81
C LEU A 58 -1.08 1.43 -11.31
N ASP A 59 -1.76 2.45 -11.84
CA ASP A 59 -2.03 2.56 -13.28
C ASP A 59 -0.74 2.63 -14.11
N SER A 60 0.30 3.29 -13.61
CA SER A 60 1.60 3.34 -14.27
C SER A 60 2.28 1.97 -14.27
N LEU A 61 2.31 1.29 -13.11
CA LEU A 61 2.86 -0.05 -12.97
C LEU A 61 2.05 -1.11 -13.72
N LEU A 62 0.72 -0.97 -13.71
CA LEU A 62 -0.18 -1.82 -14.50
C LEU A 62 0.00 -1.63 -16.00
N ASN A 63 0.20 -0.39 -16.45
CA ASN A 63 0.46 -0.12 -17.86
C ASN A 63 1.82 -0.67 -18.30
N ASP A 64 2.85 -0.51 -17.48
CA ASP A 64 4.18 -1.08 -17.73
C ASP A 64 4.15 -2.61 -17.73
N TRP A 65 3.36 -3.21 -16.82
CA TRP A 65 3.18 -4.65 -16.76
C TRP A 65 2.37 -5.17 -17.95
N LYS A 66 1.25 -4.51 -18.31
CA LYS A 66 0.46 -4.83 -19.49
C LYS A 66 1.25 -4.70 -20.79
N ALA A 67 2.14 -3.71 -20.88
CA ALA A 67 3.02 -3.54 -22.01
C ALA A 67 4.10 -4.64 -22.12
N LYS A 68 4.51 -5.22 -20.98
CA LYS A 68 5.54 -6.27 -20.93
C LYS A 68 4.98 -7.69 -21.04
N ASN A 69 3.74 -7.91 -20.65
CA ASN A 69 3.10 -9.22 -20.67
C ASN A 69 2.04 -9.26 -21.76
N TYR A 70 2.35 -9.94 -22.84
CA TYR A 70 1.38 -10.35 -23.85
C TYR A 70 0.45 -11.43 -23.27
N ILE A 71 -0.39 -11.04 -22.33
CA ILE A 71 -1.51 -11.89 -21.94
C ILE A 71 -2.59 -11.61 -22.99
N ASP A 72 -2.62 -12.46 -24.01
CA ASP A 72 -3.79 -12.60 -24.85
C ASP A 72 -4.90 -13.16 -23.94
N LEU A 73 -5.63 -12.27 -23.29
CA LEU A 73 -6.84 -12.60 -22.56
C LEU A 73 -7.80 -13.04 -23.66
N GLY A 74 -7.82 -14.35 -23.93
CA GLY A 74 -8.68 -14.95 -24.93
C GLY A 74 -10.07 -14.34 -24.84
N LYS A 75 -10.65 -14.02 -25.98
CA LYS A 75 -11.91 -13.30 -26.18
C LYS A 75 -13.13 -13.90 -25.44
N ASP A 76 -12.96 -15.02 -24.74
CA ASP A 76 -14.04 -15.79 -24.10
C ASP A 76 -14.21 -15.52 -22.59
N CYS A 77 -13.37 -14.69 -21.99
CA CYS A 77 -13.63 -14.21 -20.63
C CYS A 77 -14.62 -13.04 -20.69
N SER A 78 -15.91 -13.35 -20.68
CA SER A 78 -16.95 -12.34 -20.39
C SER A 78 -16.76 -11.85 -18.97
N THR A 79 -15.94 -10.83 -18.79
CA THR A 79 -15.77 -10.17 -17.51
C THR A 79 -17.04 -9.36 -17.25
N SER A 80 -17.98 -9.93 -16.51
CA SER A 80 -19.07 -9.16 -15.94
C SER A 80 -18.45 -8.04 -15.10
N THR A 81 -18.82 -6.79 -15.39
CA THR A 81 -18.42 -5.64 -14.58
C THR A 81 -19.25 -5.53 -13.31
N GLU A 82 -20.33 -6.32 -13.20
CA GLU A 82 -21.19 -6.36 -12.04
C GLU A 82 -20.66 -7.34 -11.01
N ASN A 83 -20.51 -6.87 -9.77
CA ASN A 83 -20.20 -7.76 -8.66
C ASN A 83 -21.48 -8.48 -8.22
N PRO A 84 -21.46 -9.81 -8.12
CA PRO A 84 -22.58 -10.53 -7.55
C PRO A 84 -22.76 -10.13 -6.09
N PHE A 85 -23.97 -9.76 -5.72
CA PHE A 85 -24.31 -9.49 -4.33
C PHE A 85 -24.58 -10.81 -3.60
N PHE A 86 -23.89 -11.02 -2.49
CA PHE A 86 -24.11 -12.15 -1.59
C PHE A 86 -24.57 -11.64 -0.23
N SER A 87 -25.47 -12.41 0.41
CA SER A 87 -25.85 -12.17 1.80
C SER A 87 -24.70 -12.46 2.75
N ASP A 88 -24.73 -11.87 3.93
CA ASP A 88 -23.71 -12.08 4.96
C ASP A 88 -23.55 -13.54 5.34
N SER A 89 -24.65 -14.31 5.34
CA SER A 89 -24.63 -15.75 5.59
C SER A 89 -23.71 -16.51 4.62
N VAL A 90 -23.65 -16.09 3.36
CA VAL A 90 -22.75 -16.70 2.36
C VAL A 90 -21.30 -16.39 2.66
N TYR A 91 -20.98 -15.17 3.10
CA TYR A 91 -19.62 -14.82 3.47
C TYR A 91 -19.17 -15.52 4.74
N ILE A 92 -20.04 -15.59 5.76
CA ILE A 92 -19.79 -16.36 6.99
C ILE A 92 -19.50 -17.81 6.67
N ASP A 93 -20.35 -18.46 5.86
CA ASP A 93 -20.16 -19.85 5.44
C ASP A 93 -18.83 -20.04 4.67
N ARG A 94 -18.49 -19.13 3.74
CA ARG A 94 -17.23 -19.21 2.99
C ARG A 94 -16.01 -19.02 3.89
N LEU A 95 -16.02 -18.05 4.81
CA LEU A 95 -14.92 -17.81 5.74
C LEU A 95 -14.74 -18.99 6.68
N SER A 96 -15.83 -19.61 7.19
CA SER A 96 -15.75 -20.75 8.08
C SER A 96 -15.16 -22.01 7.44
N ARG A 97 -15.15 -22.09 6.11
CA ARG A 97 -14.58 -23.22 5.35
C ARG A 97 -13.10 -23.02 5.02
N ILE A 98 -12.53 -21.83 5.25
CA ILE A 98 -11.11 -21.58 5.00
C ILE A 98 -10.31 -22.30 6.10
N PRO A 99 -9.43 -23.27 5.74
CA PRO A 99 -8.55 -23.90 6.71
C PRO A 99 -7.50 -22.89 7.15
N ALA A 100 -7.74 -22.23 8.27
CA ALA A 100 -6.88 -21.18 8.81
C ALA A 100 -6.51 -21.49 10.25
N VAL A 101 -5.27 -21.15 10.65
CA VAL A 101 -4.79 -21.19 12.03
C VAL A 101 -5.31 -19.96 12.78
N MET A 102 -5.38 -18.82 12.07
CA MET A 102 -5.89 -17.56 12.60
C MET A 102 -7.42 -17.55 12.50
N GLU A 103 -8.09 -17.01 13.51
CA GLU A 103 -9.52 -16.80 13.45
C GLU A 103 -9.89 -15.80 12.34
N MET A 104 -10.90 -16.16 11.54
CA MET A 104 -11.43 -15.34 10.45
C MET A 104 -12.84 -14.82 10.80
N PRO A 105 -12.99 -13.89 11.76
CA PRO A 105 -14.30 -13.40 12.16
C PRO A 105 -14.93 -12.57 11.04
N TYR A 106 -16.22 -12.75 10.83
CA TYR A 106 -17.01 -11.89 9.96
C TYR A 106 -17.66 -10.77 10.77
N ASN A 107 -17.50 -9.54 10.31
CA ASN A 107 -18.12 -8.35 10.88
C ASN A 107 -18.32 -7.28 9.79
N GLU A 108 -18.94 -6.17 10.14
CA GLU A 108 -19.17 -5.05 9.20
C GLU A 108 -17.89 -4.50 8.57
N ILE A 109 -16.76 -4.50 9.29
CA ILE A 109 -15.47 -4.02 8.78
C ILE A 109 -14.99 -4.97 7.69
N VAL A 110 -15.02 -6.27 7.94
CA VAL A 110 -14.64 -7.30 6.94
C VAL A 110 -15.54 -7.19 5.72
N ARG A 111 -16.85 -6.96 5.89
CA ARG A 111 -17.77 -6.75 4.79
C ARG A 111 -17.36 -5.56 3.93
N LYS A 112 -17.04 -4.42 4.54
CA LYS A 112 -16.57 -3.21 3.83
C LYS A 112 -15.32 -3.50 2.98
N PHE A 113 -14.35 -4.21 3.54
CA PHE A 113 -13.15 -4.59 2.80
C PHE A 113 -13.48 -5.53 1.64
N ILE A 114 -14.36 -6.52 1.83
CA ILE A 114 -14.80 -7.41 0.74
C ILE A 114 -15.40 -6.57 -0.39
N ASP A 115 -16.37 -5.70 -0.08
CA ASP A 115 -17.05 -4.87 -1.08
C ASP A 115 -16.07 -3.90 -1.78
N MET A 116 -15.10 -3.35 -1.06
CA MET A 116 -14.06 -2.50 -1.61
C MET A 116 -13.16 -3.26 -2.60
N TYR A 117 -12.63 -4.42 -2.22
CA TYR A 117 -11.73 -5.20 -3.07
C TYR A 117 -12.44 -5.82 -4.27
N THR A 118 -13.68 -6.28 -4.11
CA THR A 118 -14.46 -6.85 -5.21
C THR A 118 -15.07 -5.79 -6.12
N GLY A 119 -15.27 -4.57 -5.62
CA GLY A 119 -15.82 -3.44 -6.34
C GLY A 119 -14.74 -2.50 -6.91
N ARG A 120 -14.54 -1.37 -6.24
CA ARG A 120 -13.67 -0.28 -6.71
C ARG A 120 -12.23 -0.72 -6.97
N LEU A 121 -11.66 -1.57 -6.12
CA LEU A 121 -10.28 -2.05 -6.26
C LEU A 121 -10.14 -3.31 -7.12
N ARG A 122 -11.16 -3.71 -7.86
CA ARG A 122 -11.16 -4.95 -8.66
C ARG A 122 -9.97 -5.05 -9.61
N ASN A 123 -9.59 -3.94 -10.28
CA ASN A 123 -8.43 -3.91 -11.16
C ASN A 123 -7.13 -4.12 -10.39
N ASN A 124 -7.02 -3.53 -9.19
CA ASN A 124 -5.87 -3.71 -8.31
C ASN A 124 -5.79 -5.17 -7.83
N VAL A 125 -6.94 -5.77 -7.50
CA VAL A 125 -7.02 -7.19 -7.12
C VAL A 125 -6.54 -8.09 -8.26
N SER A 126 -6.92 -7.82 -9.50
CA SER A 126 -6.44 -8.57 -10.66
C SER A 126 -4.92 -8.52 -10.80
N PHE A 127 -4.32 -7.33 -10.59
CA PHE A 127 -2.86 -7.19 -10.55
C PHE A 127 -2.25 -7.98 -9.39
N MET A 128 -2.78 -7.83 -8.17
CA MET A 128 -2.27 -8.52 -6.99
C MET A 128 -2.37 -10.03 -7.13
N LEU A 129 -3.46 -10.56 -7.68
CA LEU A 129 -3.61 -12.00 -7.97
C LEU A 129 -2.53 -12.50 -8.95
N SER A 130 -2.19 -11.71 -9.96
CA SER A 130 -1.11 -12.05 -10.88
C SER A 130 0.26 -12.03 -10.19
N ALA A 131 0.51 -11.02 -9.35
CA ALA A 131 1.75 -10.90 -8.60
C ALA A 131 1.89 -11.99 -7.51
N CYS A 132 0.77 -12.49 -6.96
CA CYS A 132 0.75 -13.60 -6.03
C CYS A 132 1.44 -14.84 -6.59
N ASN A 133 1.29 -15.14 -7.87
CA ASN A 133 1.95 -16.29 -8.50
C ASN A 133 3.48 -16.24 -8.39
N PHE A 134 4.03 -15.04 -8.29
CA PHE A 134 5.48 -14.84 -8.16
C PHE A 134 5.92 -14.76 -6.70
N TYR A 135 5.19 -14.01 -5.86
CA TYR A 135 5.66 -13.72 -4.49
C TYR A 135 5.22 -14.76 -3.46
N MET A 136 4.04 -15.38 -3.61
CA MET A 136 3.52 -16.32 -2.60
C MET A 136 4.47 -17.47 -2.30
N PRO A 137 5.13 -18.13 -3.27
CA PRO A 137 6.08 -19.20 -2.95
C PRO A 137 7.23 -18.73 -2.04
N ILE A 138 7.73 -17.50 -2.23
CA ILE A 138 8.81 -16.93 -1.41
C ILE A 138 8.32 -16.69 0.02
N PHE A 139 7.09 -16.17 0.16
CA PHE A 139 6.49 -15.91 1.47
C PHE A 139 6.22 -17.22 2.22
N GLU A 140 5.64 -18.19 1.54
CA GLU A 140 5.31 -19.50 2.11
C GLU A 140 6.56 -20.22 2.60
N GLU A 141 7.65 -20.26 1.83
CA GLU A 141 8.92 -20.87 2.22
C GLU A 141 9.47 -20.24 3.51
N ALA A 142 9.47 -18.92 3.61
CA ALA A 142 9.98 -18.24 4.79
C ALA A 142 9.06 -18.44 6.01
N LEU A 143 7.75 -18.35 5.85
CA LEU A 143 6.79 -18.54 6.93
C LEU A 143 6.84 -19.99 7.46
N ASP A 144 6.85 -20.97 6.58
CA ASP A 144 6.95 -22.39 6.93
C ASP A 144 8.25 -22.70 7.69
N THR A 145 9.38 -22.17 7.21
CA THR A 145 10.69 -22.33 7.86
C THR A 145 10.69 -21.85 9.31
N TYR A 146 9.94 -20.79 9.61
CA TYR A 146 9.82 -20.27 10.98
C TYR A 146 8.63 -20.83 11.77
N GLY A 147 7.83 -21.72 11.16
CA GLY A 147 6.64 -22.32 11.77
C GLY A 147 5.53 -21.31 12.02
N LEU A 148 5.34 -20.35 11.10
CA LEU A 148 4.35 -19.28 11.20
C LEU A 148 3.08 -19.63 10.40
N PRO A 149 1.91 -19.10 10.79
CA PRO A 149 0.68 -19.26 10.03
C PRO A 149 0.84 -18.75 8.59
N LEU A 150 0.41 -19.56 7.62
CA LEU A 150 0.53 -19.19 6.20
C LEU A 150 -0.39 -18.05 5.81
N GLU A 151 -1.37 -17.70 6.61
CA GLU A 151 -2.25 -16.54 6.43
C GLU A 151 -1.45 -15.23 6.43
N LEU A 152 -0.33 -15.18 7.13
CA LEU A 152 0.55 -14.01 7.18
C LEU A 152 1.17 -13.64 5.82
N ARG A 153 1.14 -14.57 4.84
CA ARG A 153 1.54 -14.28 3.45
C ARG A 153 0.71 -13.20 2.78
N TYR A 154 -0.46 -12.89 3.31
CA TYR A 154 -1.34 -11.84 2.77
C TYR A 154 -1.02 -10.44 3.30
N LEU A 155 -0.16 -10.28 4.32
CA LEU A 155 0.24 -8.99 4.85
C LEU A 155 0.84 -8.06 3.77
N PRO A 156 1.75 -8.50 2.88
CA PRO A 156 2.29 -7.66 1.82
C PRO A 156 1.25 -7.12 0.83
N ILE A 157 0.09 -7.79 0.71
CA ILE A 157 -1.02 -7.27 -0.10
C ILE A 157 -1.57 -6.00 0.54
N ILE A 158 -1.76 -6.00 1.86
CA ILE A 158 -2.30 -4.86 2.61
C ILE A 158 -1.24 -3.76 2.71
N GLU A 159 0.01 -4.12 2.97
CA GLU A 159 1.12 -3.19 3.22
C GLU A 159 1.56 -2.45 1.96
N SER A 160 1.63 -3.12 0.83
CA SER A 160 2.25 -2.58 -0.38
C SER A 160 1.51 -2.87 -1.69
N ALA A 161 0.35 -3.56 -1.64
CA ALA A 161 -0.30 -4.13 -2.82
C ALA A 161 0.67 -4.99 -3.67
N LEU A 162 1.61 -5.67 -3.03
CA LEU A 162 2.70 -6.44 -3.63
C LEU A 162 3.67 -5.61 -4.48
N ASN A 163 3.84 -4.33 -4.17
CA ASN A 163 4.81 -3.47 -4.82
C ASN A 163 6.13 -3.46 -4.03
N PRO A 164 7.23 -4.06 -4.55
CA PRO A 164 8.51 -4.12 -3.85
C PRO A 164 9.20 -2.76 -3.70
N SER A 165 8.79 -1.77 -4.49
CA SER A 165 9.34 -0.41 -4.43
C SER A 165 8.45 0.57 -3.67
N ALA A 166 7.38 0.09 -3.01
CA ALA A 166 6.46 0.95 -2.27
C ALA A 166 7.20 1.69 -1.16
N ARG A 167 6.92 2.99 -1.03
CA ARG A 167 7.43 3.85 0.05
C ARG A 167 6.30 4.64 0.67
N SER A 168 6.16 4.55 1.98
CA SER A 168 5.18 5.35 2.72
C SER A 168 5.71 6.75 3.02
N ARG A 169 4.83 7.67 3.40
CA ARG A 169 5.22 9.01 3.88
C ARG A 169 6.08 8.96 5.14
N ALA A 170 5.89 7.95 5.98
CA ALA A 170 6.68 7.73 7.18
C ALA A 170 8.05 7.07 6.91
N GLY A 171 8.35 6.72 5.65
CA GLY A 171 9.63 6.12 5.25
C GLY A 171 9.68 4.60 5.36
N ALA A 172 8.53 3.92 5.55
CA ALA A 172 8.46 2.49 5.38
C ALA A 172 8.69 2.10 3.91
N CYS A 173 9.31 0.95 3.65
CA CYS A 173 9.71 0.55 2.32
C CYS A 173 9.51 -0.95 2.06
N GLY A 174 9.18 -1.25 0.78
CA GLY A 174 9.15 -2.60 0.24
C GLY A 174 7.84 -3.34 0.47
N LEU A 175 7.83 -4.63 0.13
CA LEU A 175 6.66 -5.51 0.24
C LEU A 175 6.08 -5.54 1.67
N TRP A 176 6.95 -5.58 2.67
CA TRP A 176 6.62 -5.71 4.09
C TRP A 176 6.61 -4.38 4.83
N GLN A 177 6.75 -3.26 4.13
CA GLN A 177 6.75 -1.89 4.67
C GLN A 177 7.64 -1.72 5.92
N PHE A 178 8.87 -2.26 5.86
CA PHE A 178 9.82 -2.09 6.94
C PHE A 178 10.19 -0.62 7.15
N MET A 179 10.08 -0.16 8.40
CA MET A 179 10.75 1.06 8.82
C MET A 179 12.27 0.87 8.83
N LEU A 180 13.02 1.93 8.59
CA LEU A 180 14.48 1.87 8.49
C LEU A 180 15.15 1.23 9.72
N ALA A 181 14.73 1.63 10.93
CA ALA A 181 15.28 1.10 12.17
C ALA A 181 14.98 -0.40 12.33
N THR A 182 13.72 -0.79 12.09
CA THR A 182 13.32 -2.20 12.18
C THR A 182 14.00 -3.05 11.13
N GLY A 183 14.09 -2.57 9.88
CA GLY A 183 14.80 -3.29 8.82
C GLY A 183 16.27 -3.58 9.20
N LYS A 184 16.98 -2.56 9.72
CA LYS A 184 18.36 -2.74 10.19
C LYS A 184 18.47 -3.72 11.36
N MET A 185 17.53 -3.70 12.29
CA MET A 185 17.50 -4.64 13.41
C MET A 185 17.42 -6.10 12.94
N TYR A 186 16.72 -6.34 11.84
CA TYR A 186 16.58 -7.66 11.23
C TYR A 186 17.58 -7.94 10.09
N GLY A 187 18.65 -7.12 10.01
CA GLY A 187 19.80 -7.36 9.13
C GLY A 187 19.63 -6.89 7.69
N LEU A 188 18.68 -5.99 7.42
CA LEU A 188 18.52 -5.38 6.11
C LEU A 188 19.45 -4.16 5.98
N GLU A 189 20.32 -4.18 4.98
CA GLU A 189 21.18 -3.04 4.66
C GLU A 189 20.37 -1.94 3.98
N SER A 190 20.64 -0.69 4.39
CA SER A 190 20.09 0.48 3.74
C SER A 190 21.11 1.61 3.79
N ASN A 191 21.55 2.04 2.62
CA ASN A 191 22.50 3.13 2.41
C ASN A 191 22.09 3.96 1.17
N SER A 192 22.97 4.83 0.68
CA SER A 192 22.67 5.68 -0.48
C SER A 192 22.54 4.94 -1.82
N LEU A 193 23.02 3.71 -1.91
CA LEU A 193 23.05 2.91 -3.14
C LEU A 193 22.08 1.70 -3.09
N ILE A 194 21.90 1.12 -1.92
CA ILE A 194 21.14 -0.11 -1.72
C ILE A 194 20.13 0.08 -0.60
N ASP A 195 18.93 -0.44 -0.80
CA ASP A 195 17.89 -0.54 0.22
C ASP A 195 17.26 -1.93 0.17
N GLU A 196 17.78 -2.84 1.00
CA GLU A 196 17.35 -4.24 1.03
C GLU A 196 15.93 -4.45 1.56
N ARG A 197 15.30 -3.40 2.10
CA ARG A 197 13.88 -3.44 2.43
C ARG A 197 13.02 -3.59 1.17
N CYS A 198 13.56 -3.21 0.01
CA CYS A 198 12.92 -3.36 -1.30
C CYS A 198 13.31 -4.70 -1.98
N ASP A 199 14.21 -5.48 -1.41
CA ASP A 199 14.54 -6.82 -1.90
C ASP A 199 13.46 -7.82 -1.45
N PRO A 200 12.74 -8.47 -2.38
CA PRO A 200 11.63 -9.36 -2.02
C PRO A 200 12.06 -10.54 -1.14
N ILE A 201 13.23 -11.11 -1.41
CA ILE A 201 13.71 -12.30 -0.69
C ILE A 201 14.21 -11.88 0.69
N LYS A 202 15.18 -10.96 0.76
CA LYS A 202 15.77 -10.52 2.02
C LYS A 202 14.74 -9.94 2.99
N ALA A 203 13.84 -9.08 2.47
CA ALA A 203 12.77 -8.49 3.26
C ALA A 203 11.80 -9.56 3.79
N THR A 204 11.47 -10.59 3.00
CA THR A 204 10.60 -11.67 3.44
C THR A 204 11.21 -12.49 4.58
N TRP A 205 12.48 -12.88 4.46
CA TRP A 205 13.17 -13.60 5.55
C TRP A 205 13.31 -12.74 6.81
N ALA A 206 13.53 -11.44 6.66
CA ALA A 206 13.54 -10.52 7.79
C ALA A 206 12.15 -10.40 8.44
N ALA A 207 11.09 -10.33 7.63
CA ALA A 207 9.71 -10.25 8.11
C ALA A 207 9.29 -11.51 8.89
N ALA A 208 9.64 -12.70 8.38
CA ALA A 208 9.33 -13.93 9.07
C ALA A 208 10.01 -13.99 10.47
N ARG A 209 11.28 -13.56 10.60
CA ARG A 209 11.93 -13.43 11.90
C ARG A 209 11.24 -12.44 12.82
N TYR A 210 10.90 -11.26 12.28
CA TYR A 210 10.21 -10.22 13.04
C TYR A 210 8.86 -10.69 13.57
N LEU A 211 8.04 -11.34 12.73
CA LEU A 211 6.74 -11.89 13.12
C LEU A 211 6.89 -12.98 14.18
N LYS A 212 7.91 -13.85 14.07
CA LYS A 212 8.20 -14.85 15.09
C LYS A 212 8.54 -14.23 16.45
N ASP A 213 9.36 -13.17 16.45
CA ASP A 213 9.72 -12.46 17.67
C ASP A 213 8.51 -11.77 18.29
N LEU A 214 7.62 -11.17 17.47
CA LEU A 214 6.36 -10.61 17.95
C LEU A 214 5.47 -11.66 18.60
N TYR A 215 5.32 -12.82 17.97
CA TYR A 215 4.56 -13.91 18.56
C TYR A 215 5.16 -14.41 19.87
N ALA A 216 6.50 -14.46 19.97
CA ALA A 216 7.17 -14.84 21.24
C ALA A 216 6.84 -13.87 22.39
N ILE A 217 6.58 -12.60 22.07
CA ILE A 217 6.24 -11.57 23.07
C ILE A 217 4.75 -11.60 23.43
N TYR A 218 3.88 -11.60 22.42
CA TYR A 218 2.44 -11.39 22.60
C TYR A 218 1.65 -12.68 22.73
N GLN A 219 2.17 -13.82 22.23
CA GLN A 219 1.52 -15.14 22.21
C GLN A 219 0.14 -15.12 21.53
N ASP A 220 -0.07 -14.18 20.60
CA ASP A 220 -1.30 -13.98 19.83
C ASP A 220 -0.93 -13.47 18.42
N TRP A 221 -1.85 -13.68 17.46
CA TRP A 221 -1.68 -13.30 16.03
C TRP A 221 -2.55 -12.12 15.63
#